data_519afa32237e60996e216179f5b0a176
#
_entry.id   519afa32237e60996e216179f5b0a176
#
_cell.length_a   1.000
_cell.length_b   1.000
_cell.length_c   1.000
_cell.angle_alpha   90.00
_cell.angle_beta   90.00
_cell.angle_gamma   90.00
#
_symmetry.space_group_name_H-M   'P 1'
#
loop_
_entity.id
_entity.type
_entity.pdbx_description
1 polymer ?
#
loop_
_entity_poly.entity_id
_entity_poly.type
_entity_poly.pdbx_seq_one_letter_code
_entity_poly.pdbx_strand_id
1 'polypeptide(L)'
;MPFKETCPVEERIALFRDYDTGLFTLAELAARHGVSRETAYVWKRRRETGEARWFDDRSRAPGHCPHRTAPDQLAAILALRRRFPMFGPKKLKARLGMEHAGVPWPAASTIGDILKREGLIAAQPRRRRPVAHGEIPAGPDCLNGEWATDFKGWFRTRDGRRCDPLTLTDTASRFLIDTRIIAPTQEGVRAVLEQAFRAYGLPDAIRSDNGAPFGSTGGGGLSRLAVWWLRLGIEPRYIPPGSPQHNGRHERMHRTLKAETSKPAASDACEQQARFDTFRQRYNEERPHEALGQTTPASHWQPSGRPYPDRIEEPWYDADHQLRRVRSQGEIKWRGELVFIGEALIGEQVGIAELENGDHIVRFCTRDLGVIDHRFCFLRFAPPRARLRAAPEPAVTAQH
;
A
#
# COMPACT_ATOMS: atom_id res chain seq x y z
N MET A 1 -40.29 -7.35 41.80
CA MET A 1 -40.47 -6.02 41.14
C MET A 1 -39.18 -5.61 40.51
N PRO A 2 -39.17 -5.20 39.26
CA PRO A 2 -37.92 -4.70 38.67
C PRO A 2 -37.50 -3.42 39.40
N PHE A 3 -36.20 -3.30 39.66
CA PHE A 3 -35.64 -2.09 40.23
C PHE A 3 -35.86 -0.92 39.29
N LYS A 4 -36.32 0.22 39.81
CA LYS A 4 -36.52 1.42 38.99
C LYS A 4 -35.13 1.99 38.69
N GLU A 5 -34.76 1.98 37.39
CA GLU A 5 -33.53 2.70 36.98
C GLU A 5 -33.76 4.20 37.18
N THR A 6 -32.96 4.82 38.02
CA THR A 6 -32.95 6.27 38.24
C THR A 6 -31.62 6.85 37.82
N CYS A 7 -31.62 8.05 37.24
CA CYS A 7 -30.40 8.77 36.95
C CYS A 7 -30.16 9.88 38.02
N PRO A 8 -28.92 10.31 38.25
CA PRO A 8 -28.60 11.37 39.21
C PRO A 8 -29.38 12.67 39.04
N VAL A 9 -29.77 12.98 37.81
CA VAL A 9 -30.55 14.18 37.44
C VAL A 9 -32.00 14.02 37.96
N GLU A 10 -32.61 12.86 37.71
CA GLU A 10 -33.97 12.56 38.16
C GLU A 10 -34.08 12.58 39.69
N GLU A 11 -33.08 12.00 40.36
CA GLU A 11 -33.03 12.02 41.83
C GLU A 11 -32.90 13.44 42.39
N ARG A 12 -32.14 14.32 41.78
CA ARG A 12 -32.02 15.73 42.16
C ARG A 12 -33.35 16.46 41.98
N ILE A 13 -34.01 16.24 40.85
CA ILE A 13 -35.33 16.81 40.58
C ILE A 13 -36.36 16.29 41.57
N ALA A 14 -36.36 15.01 41.88
CA ALA A 14 -37.26 14.39 42.87
C ALA A 14 -37.06 14.97 44.28
N LEU A 15 -35.79 15.08 44.73
CA LEU A 15 -35.46 15.69 46.02
C LEU A 15 -36.01 17.09 46.16
N PHE A 16 -35.85 17.94 45.11
CA PHE A 16 -36.33 19.33 45.19
C PHE A 16 -37.84 19.46 44.95
N ARG A 17 -38.48 18.55 44.21
CA ARG A 17 -39.93 18.46 44.14
C ARG A 17 -40.53 18.15 45.55
N ASP A 18 -39.94 17.21 46.28
CA ASP A 18 -40.34 16.88 47.64
C ASP A 18 -40.08 18.09 48.60
N TYR A 19 -38.98 18.81 48.41
CA TYR A 19 -38.65 20.02 49.17
C TYR A 19 -39.68 21.15 48.95
N ASP A 20 -40.18 21.32 47.76
CA ASP A 20 -41.19 22.35 47.41
C ASP A 20 -42.58 22.10 48.05
N THR A 21 -42.84 20.88 48.54
CA THR A 21 -44.07 20.59 49.30
C THR A 21 -44.11 21.25 50.66
N GLY A 22 -42.95 21.71 51.17
CA GLY A 22 -42.82 22.33 52.49
C GLY A 22 -42.99 21.37 53.65
N LEU A 23 -43.19 20.09 53.41
CA LEU A 23 -43.45 19.06 54.45
C LEU A 23 -42.20 18.53 55.13
N PHE A 24 -41.05 18.67 54.46
CA PHE A 24 -39.77 18.10 54.89
C PHE A 24 -38.68 19.17 54.91
N THR A 25 -37.77 19.05 55.86
CA THR A 25 -36.53 19.85 55.85
C THR A 25 -35.56 19.31 54.82
N LEU A 26 -34.67 20.17 54.26
CA LEU A 26 -33.65 19.74 53.31
C LEU A 26 -32.70 18.69 53.91
N ALA A 27 -32.48 18.71 55.22
CA ALA A 27 -31.66 17.74 55.94
C ALA A 27 -32.31 16.34 55.98
N GLU A 28 -33.63 16.26 56.20
CA GLU A 28 -34.38 15.01 56.13
C GLU A 28 -34.41 14.42 54.75
N LEU A 29 -34.62 15.27 53.71
CA LEU A 29 -34.60 14.84 52.33
C LEU A 29 -33.21 14.38 51.90
N ALA A 30 -32.13 15.02 52.32
CA ALA A 30 -30.77 14.57 52.08
C ALA A 30 -30.53 13.14 52.60
N ALA A 31 -30.98 12.87 53.84
CA ALA A 31 -30.90 11.52 54.41
C ALA A 31 -31.75 10.51 53.64
N ARG A 32 -32.98 10.87 53.25
CA ARG A 32 -33.90 10.03 52.46
C ARG A 32 -33.37 9.65 51.08
N HIS A 33 -32.72 10.61 50.41
CA HIS A 33 -32.14 10.38 49.06
C HIS A 33 -30.66 9.92 49.12
N GLY A 34 -30.12 9.61 50.31
CA GLY A 34 -28.79 9.06 50.50
C GLY A 34 -27.65 10.03 50.10
N VAL A 35 -27.87 11.33 50.19
CA VAL A 35 -26.87 12.38 49.90
C VAL A 35 -26.45 13.14 51.17
N SER A 36 -25.25 13.70 51.18
CA SER A 36 -24.82 14.54 52.32
C SER A 36 -25.64 15.83 52.36
N ARG A 37 -25.83 16.38 53.60
CA ARG A 37 -26.46 17.70 53.79
C ARG A 37 -25.77 18.76 52.94
N GLU A 38 -24.46 18.77 52.91
CA GLU A 38 -23.65 19.72 52.15
C GLU A 38 -23.99 19.63 50.64
N THR A 39 -24.09 18.44 50.09
CA THR A 39 -24.50 18.21 48.71
C THR A 39 -25.88 18.78 48.40
N ALA A 40 -26.87 18.53 49.29
CA ALA A 40 -28.21 19.07 49.13
C ALA A 40 -28.23 20.62 49.17
N TYR A 41 -27.47 21.23 50.08
CA TYR A 41 -27.35 22.68 50.14
C TYR A 41 -26.60 23.31 48.97
N VAL A 42 -25.63 22.58 48.40
CA VAL A 42 -24.96 23.02 47.14
C VAL A 42 -25.98 23.07 46.00
N TRP A 43 -26.81 22.05 45.86
CA TRP A 43 -27.86 22.02 44.84
C TRP A 43 -28.95 23.04 45.10
N LYS A 44 -29.34 23.33 46.34
CA LYS A 44 -30.27 24.39 46.72
C LYS A 44 -29.75 25.77 46.23
N ARG A 45 -28.51 26.10 46.58
CA ARG A 45 -27.88 27.37 46.15
C ARG A 45 -27.84 27.49 44.65
N ARG A 46 -27.54 26.42 43.91
CA ARG A 46 -27.54 26.43 42.44
C ARG A 46 -28.93 26.70 41.87
N ARG A 47 -29.96 26.14 42.44
CA ARG A 47 -31.34 26.40 42.05
C ARG A 47 -31.76 27.83 42.32
N GLU A 48 -31.37 28.37 43.47
CA GLU A 48 -31.68 29.78 43.85
C GLU A 48 -30.98 30.82 42.97
N THR A 49 -29.84 30.45 42.32
CA THR A 49 -29.19 31.32 41.37
C THR A 49 -29.92 31.44 40.02
N GLY A 50 -31.02 30.71 39.80
CA GLY A 50 -31.86 30.81 38.60
C GLY A 50 -31.27 30.13 37.35
N GLU A 51 -30.27 29.27 37.49
CA GLU A 51 -29.73 28.49 36.39
C GLU A 51 -30.82 27.56 35.82
N ALA A 52 -31.13 27.68 34.52
CA ALA A 52 -32.20 26.90 33.86
C ALA A 52 -31.97 25.36 33.94
N ARG A 53 -30.72 24.94 34.08
CA ARG A 53 -30.31 23.51 34.19
C ARG A 53 -29.52 23.28 35.47
N TRP A 54 -30.00 23.82 36.58
CA TRP A 54 -29.33 23.71 37.91
C TRP A 54 -29.06 22.23 38.37
N PHE A 55 -29.84 21.29 37.85
CA PHE A 55 -29.78 19.88 38.16
C PHE A 55 -28.70 19.11 37.40
N ASP A 56 -28.11 19.72 36.36
CA ASP A 56 -27.03 19.08 35.60
C ASP A 56 -25.67 19.14 36.33
N ASP A 57 -24.83 18.16 36.02
CA ASP A 57 -23.46 18.21 36.50
C ASP A 57 -22.69 19.30 35.74
N ARG A 58 -22.01 20.16 36.47
CA ARG A 58 -21.08 21.12 35.89
C ARG A 58 -19.85 20.41 35.38
N SER A 59 -19.27 20.93 34.31
CA SER A 59 -18.00 20.43 33.80
C SER A 59 -16.94 20.46 34.92
N ARG A 60 -16.29 19.33 35.11
CA ARG A 60 -15.13 19.21 36.04
C ARG A 60 -13.81 19.57 35.35
N ALA A 61 -13.86 20.01 34.10
CA ALA A 61 -12.67 20.42 33.38
C ALA A 61 -12.04 21.64 34.04
N PRO A 62 -10.72 21.69 34.20
CA PRO A 62 -10.03 22.87 34.71
C PRO A 62 -10.36 24.10 33.86
N GLY A 63 -10.61 25.25 34.50
CA GLY A 63 -10.88 26.51 33.81
C GLY A 63 -9.69 27.01 32.98
N HIS A 64 -8.48 26.60 33.37
CA HIS A 64 -7.24 26.89 32.67
C HIS A 64 -6.48 25.59 32.37
N CYS A 65 -6.19 25.32 31.09
CA CYS A 65 -5.40 24.19 30.63
C CYS A 65 -4.19 24.73 29.85
N PRO A 66 -3.00 24.87 30.47
CA PRO A 66 -1.80 25.39 29.83
C PRO A 66 -1.38 24.63 28.57
N HIS A 67 -1.69 23.33 28.51
CA HIS A 67 -1.35 22.46 27.39
C HIS A 67 -2.46 22.34 26.33
N ARG A 68 -3.48 23.19 26.38
CA ARG A 68 -4.54 23.18 25.37
C ARG A 68 -3.97 23.61 24.04
N THR A 69 -4.25 22.84 22.97
CA THR A 69 -3.87 23.22 21.61
C THR A 69 -4.45 24.60 21.26
N ALA A 70 -3.62 25.48 20.75
CA ALA A 70 -4.02 26.83 20.37
C ALA A 70 -5.14 26.81 19.30
N PRO A 71 -6.09 27.76 19.34
CA PRO A 71 -7.21 27.80 18.39
C PRO A 71 -6.76 27.77 16.93
N ASP A 72 -5.70 28.51 16.57
CA ASP A 72 -5.15 28.56 15.23
C ASP A 72 -4.59 27.21 14.78
N GLN A 73 -3.88 26.52 15.68
CA GLN A 73 -3.39 25.16 15.40
C GLN A 73 -4.55 24.17 15.23
N LEU A 74 -5.60 24.28 16.05
CA LEU A 74 -6.81 23.48 15.92
C LEU A 74 -7.46 23.69 14.56
N ALA A 75 -7.66 24.96 14.17
CA ALA A 75 -8.25 25.31 12.87
C ALA A 75 -7.42 24.76 11.70
N ALA A 76 -6.09 24.87 11.74
CA ALA A 76 -5.20 24.35 10.72
C ALA A 76 -5.26 22.80 10.62
N ILE A 77 -5.29 22.07 11.76
CA ILE A 77 -5.44 20.62 11.80
C ILE A 77 -6.76 20.21 11.15
N LEU A 78 -7.87 20.88 11.48
CA LEU A 78 -9.18 20.56 10.94
C LEU A 78 -9.28 20.89 9.44
N ALA A 79 -8.72 22.00 9.00
CA ALA A 79 -8.67 22.40 7.60
C ALA A 79 -7.87 21.39 6.78
N LEU A 80 -6.68 20.97 7.27
CA LEU A 80 -5.86 19.97 6.59
C LEU A 80 -6.55 18.61 6.54
N ARG A 81 -7.26 18.21 7.60
CA ARG A 81 -8.03 16.96 7.62
C ARG A 81 -9.17 16.97 6.60
N ARG A 82 -9.85 18.10 6.40
CA ARG A 82 -10.89 18.25 5.36
C ARG A 82 -10.30 18.17 3.96
N ARG A 83 -9.11 18.76 3.75
CA ARG A 83 -8.37 18.68 2.48
C ARG A 83 -7.89 17.27 2.19
N PHE A 84 -7.43 16.52 3.21
CA PHE A 84 -6.91 15.15 3.11
C PHE A 84 -7.66 14.17 4.03
N PRO A 85 -8.87 13.76 3.67
CA PRO A 85 -9.71 12.92 4.53
C PRO A 85 -9.09 11.57 4.91
N MET A 86 -8.16 11.07 4.08
CA MET A 86 -7.51 9.77 4.29
C MET A 86 -6.19 9.85 5.08
N PHE A 87 -5.74 11.05 5.47
CA PHE A 87 -4.52 11.18 6.25
C PHE A 87 -4.80 10.94 7.74
N GLY A 88 -4.09 9.95 8.32
CA GLY A 88 -4.10 9.74 9.77
C GLY A 88 -3.27 10.79 10.51
N PRO A 89 -3.35 10.85 11.85
CA PRO A 89 -2.71 11.88 12.68
C PRO A 89 -1.21 12.06 12.42
N LYS A 90 -0.45 10.97 12.22
CA LYS A 90 0.99 11.02 11.91
C LYS A 90 1.27 11.78 10.61
N LYS A 91 0.47 11.50 9.56
CA LYS A 91 0.61 12.16 8.25
C LYS A 91 0.21 13.61 8.30
N LEU A 92 -0.87 13.94 9.02
CA LEU A 92 -1.31 15.31 9.23
C LEU A 92 -0.22 16.12 9.95
N LYS A 93 0.36 15.58 11.02
CA LYS A 93 1.48 16.24 11.72
C LYS A 93 2.66 16.50 10.80
N ALA A 94 3.07 15.50 10.01
CA ALA A 94 4.17 15.63 9.07
C ALA A 94 3.89 16.72 8.02
N ARG A 95 2.68 16.72 7.45
CA ARG A 95 2.29 17.70 6.44
C ARG A 95 2.21 19.12 7.00
N LEU A 96 1.66 19.29 8.21
CA LEU A 96 1.65 20.58 8.92
C LEU A 96 3.08 21.09 9.15
N GLY A 97 4.00 20.22 9.52
CA GLY A 97 5.41 20.58 9.69
C GLY A 97 6.08 21.03 8.39
N MET A 98 5.68 20.45 7.23
CA MET A 98 6.17 20.85 5.92
C MET A 98 5.57 22.18 5.45
N GLU A 99 4.27 22.40 5.67
CA GLU A 99 3.57 23.63 5.25
C GLU A 99 3.89 24.83 6.15
N HIS A 100 4.20 24.58 7.44
CA HIS A 100 4.43 25.63 8.45
C HIS A 100 5.71 25.30 9.24
N ALA A 101 6.86 25.50 8.61
CA ALA A 101 8.16 25.26 9.24
C ALA A 101 8.33 26.12 10.52
N GLY A 102 8.88 25.52 11.58
CA GLY A 102 9.14 26.21 12.85
C GLY A 102 7.96 26.28 13.83
N VAL A 103 6.75 25.88 13.43
CA VAL A 103 5.60 25.80 14.35
C VAL A 103 5.65 24.50 15.15
N PRO A 104 5.60 24.55 16.50
CA PRO A 104 5.57 23.36 17.34
C PRO A 104 4.19 22.71 17.32
N TRP A 105 3.97 21.77 16.39
CA TRP A 105 2.70 21.06 16.27
C TRP A 105 2.50 20.02 17.38
N PRO A 106 1.25 19.79 17.83
CA PRO A 106 0.93 18.79 18.83
C PRO A 106 1.40 17.39 18.45
N ALA A 107 1.53 16.51 19.46
CA ALA A 107 1.82 15.10 19.22
C ALA A 107 0.75 14.44 18.33
N ALA A 108 1.13 13.42 17.56
CA ALA A 108 0.18 12.72 16.70
C ALA A 108 -0.98 12.08 17.49
N SER A 109 -0.76 11.67 18.75
CA SER A 109 -1.83 11.22 19.65
C SER A 109 -2.84 12.33 19.92
N THR A 110 -2.36 13.53 20.29
CA THR A 110 -3.21 14.71 20.53
C THR A 110 -4.03 15.09 19.29
N ILE A 111 -3.39 15.08 18.10
CA ILE A 111 -4.12 15.28 16.83
C ILE A 111 -5.20 14.21 16.65
N GLY A 112 -4.89 12.94 16.99
CA GLY A 112 -5.87 11.85 16.95
C GLY A 112 -7.07 12.09 17.87
N ASP A 113 -6.83 12.56 19.08
CA ASP A 113 -7.89 12.88 20.06
C ASP A 113 -8.72 14.08 19.63
N ILE A 114 -8.10 15.11 19.04
CA ILE A 114 -8.81 16.24 18.41
C ILE A 114 -9.76 15.71 17.32
N LEU A 115 -9.25 14.94 16.36
CA LEU A 115 -10.06 14.42 15.27
C LEU A 115 -11.20 13.51 15.72
N LYS A 116 -10.98 12.74 16.79
CA LYS A 116 -12.00 11.90 17.41
C LYS A 116 -13.10 12.73 18.06
N ARG A 117 -12.73 13.76 18.83
CA ARG A 117 -13.68 14.67 19.47
C ARG A 117 -14.54 15.43 18.48
N GLU A 118 -13.94 15.84 17.35
CA GLU A 118 -14.62 16.53 16.25
C GLU A 118 -15.40 15.57 15.32
N GLY A 119 -15.50 14.27 15.67
CA GLY A 119 -16.25 13.28 14.87
C GLY A 119 -15.63 12.94 13.51
N LEU A 120 -14.38 13.34 13.27
CA LEU A 120 -13.69 13.14 11.99
C LEU A 120 -12.97 11.77 11.87
N ILE A 121 -13.05 10.94 12.90
CA ILE A 121 -12.56 9.56 12.89
C ILE A 121 -13.73 8.64 13.21
N ALA A 122 -14.12 7.80 12.26
CA ALA A 122 -15.08 6.74 12.50
C ALA A 122 -14.50 5.70 13.48
N ALA A 123 -15.31 5.26 14.44
CA ALA A 123 -14.94 4.14 15.31
C ALA A 123 -14.75 2.89 14.44
N GLN A 124 -13.53 2.42 14.33
CA GLN A 124 -13.26 1.15 13.65
C GLN A 124 -13.12 0.04 14.69
N PRO A 125 -13.78 -1.11 14.51
CA PRO A 125 -13.54 -2.26 15.36
C PRO A 125 -12.06 -2.65 15.30
N ARG A 126 -11.45 -2.91 16.45
CA ARG A 126 -10.07 -3.40 16.55
C ARG A 126 -9.99 -4.76 15.85
N ARG A 127 -9.51 -4.78 14.61
CA ARG A 127 -9.13 -6.02 13.95
C ARG A 127 -7.85 -6.55 14.58
N ARG A 128 -7.85 -7.81 15.00
CA ARG A 128 -6.61 -8.50 15.35
C ARG A 128 -5.70 -8.45 14.12
N ARG A 129 -4.48 -7.91 14.28
CA ARG A 129 -3.48 -7.97 13.22
C ARG A 129 -3.06 -9.44 13.08
N PRO A 130 -3.14 -10.04 11.89
CA PRO A 130 -2.52 -11.34 11.68
C PRO A 130 -1.02 -11.20 11.97
N VAL A 131 -0.47 -12.18 12.65
CA VAL A 131 0.99 -12.27 12.87
C VAL A 131 1.63 -12.43 11.49
N ALA A 132 2.54 -11.53 11.14
CA ALA A 132 3.30 -11.65 9.90
C ALA A 132 4.25 -12.85 10.05
N HIS A 133 3.96 -13.94 9.34
CA HIS A 133 4.87 -15.07 9.24
C HIS A 133 5.82 -14.80 8.07
N GLY A 134 7.12 -14.68 8.36
CA GLY A 134 8.20 -14.53 7.40
C GLY A 134 8.70 -13.08 7.20
N GLU A 135 9.98 -12.97 6.88
CA GLU A 135 10.61 -11.71 6.50
C GLU A 135 10.08 -11.27 5.13
N ILE A 136 9.58 -10.05 5.03
CA ILE A 136 9.30 -9.42 3.74
C ILE A 136 10.66 -9.12 3.13
N PRO A 137 11.02 -9.68 1.97
CA PRO A 137 12.29 -9.34 1.34
C PRO A 137 12.41 -7.82 1.19
N ALA A 138 13.50 -7.27 1.68
CA ALA A 138 13.85 -5.90 1.39
C ALA A 138 13.95 -5.78 -0.13
N GLY A 139 13.17 -4.88 -0.75
CA GLY A 139 13.41 -4.53 -2.14
C GLY A 139 14.79 -3.85 -2.26
N PRO A 140 15.35 -3.71 -3.47
CA PRO A 140 16.60 -3.01 -3.64
C PRO A 140 16.50 -1.61 -3.02
N ASP A 141 17.55 -1.21 -2.32
CA ASP A 141 17.62 0.09 -1.65
C ASP A 141 18.00 1.22 -2.63
N CYS A 142 18.26 0.87 -3.91
CA CYS A 142 18.61 1.83 -4.97
C CYS A 142 17.38 2.26 -5.78
N LEU A 143 17.35 3.53 -6.14
CA LEU A 143 16.34 4.10 -7.03
C LEU A 143 16.40 3.41 -8.39
N ASN A 144 15.24 3.15 -8.97
CA ASN A 144 15.09 2.44 -10.25
C ASN A 144 15.72 1.04 -10.31
N GLY A 145 16.22 0.49 -9.18
CA GLY A 145 16.70 -0.88 -9.10
C GLY A 145 15.60 -1.92 -9.30
N GLU A 146 14.36 -1.57 -8.93
CA GLU A 146 13.20 -2.42 -9.19
C GLU A 146 11.92 -1.59 -9.28
N TRP A 147 11.23 -1.71 -10.40
CA TRP A 147 9.86 -1.23 -10.50
C TRP A 147 8.88 -2.39 -10.29
N ALA A 148 7.79 -2.13 -9.59
CA ALA A 148 6.71 -3.10 -9.41
C ALA A 148 5.50 -2.71 -10.27
N THR A 149 4.96 -3.68 -10.99
CA THR A 149 3.75 -3.49 -11.82
C THR A 149 2.69 -4.51 -11.43
N ASP A 150 1.43 -4.08 -11.38
CA ASP A 150 0.30 -4.93 -11.01
C ASP A 150 -1.02 -4.31 -11.46
N PHE A 151 -2.02 -5.15 -11.76
CA PHE A 151 -3.39 -4.73 -11.95
C PHE A 151 -4.11 -4.67 -10.59
N LYS A 152 -4.71 -3.52 -10.28
CA LYS A 152 -5.47 -3.31 -9.04
C LYS A 152 -6.66 -4.27 -8.88
N GLY A 153 -7.00 -5.01 -9.89
CA GLY A 153 -8.30 -5.65 -10.05
C GLY A 153 -9.35 -4.69 -10.61
N TRP A 154 -10.35 -5.23 -11.25
CA TRP A 154 -11.32 -4.45 -11.99
C TRP A 154 -12.44 -3.88 -11.11
N PHE A 155 -13.06 -2.82 -11.60
CA PHE A 155 -14.34 -2.27 -11.12
C PHE A 155 -15.08 -1.66 -12.32
N ARG A 156 -16.29 -1.16 -12.10
CA ARG A 156 -17.07 -0.48 -13.13
C ARG A 156 -17.23 0.99 -12.81
N THR A 157 -17.14 1.84 -13.83
CA THR A 157 -17.61 3.23 -13.80
C THR A 157 -19.15 3.27 -13.81
N ARG A 158 -19.73 4.46 -13.59
CA ARG A 158 -21.19 4.59 -13.51
C ARG A 158 -21.90 4.29 -14.83
N ASP A 159 -21.21 4.51 -15.96
CA ASP A 159 -21.68 4.12 -17.30
C ASP A 159 -21.63 2.59 -17.57
N GLY A 160 -21.20 1.80 -16.56
CA GLY A 160 -21.11 0.35 -16.62
C GLY A 160 -19.83 -0.21 -17.27
N ARG A 161 -18.95 0.64 -17.79
CA ARG A 161 -17.69 0.19 -18.40
C ARG A 161 -16.74 -0.38 -17.38
N ARG A 162 -16.05 -1.46 -17.74
CA ARG A 162 -15.01 -2.12 -16.94
C ARG A 162 -13.72 -1.31 -16.98
N CYS A 163 -13.15 -1.10 -15.83
CA CYS A 163 -11.85 -0.46 -15.63
C CYS A 163 -10.90 -1.43 -14.97
N ASP A 164 -9.76 -1.69 -15.59
CA ASP A 164 -8.66 -2.49 -15.07
C ASP A 164 -7.45 -1.56 -14.90
N PRO A 165 -7.22 -0.98 -13.70
CA PRO A 165 -6.11 -0.06 -13.48
C PRO A 165 -4.79 -0.81 -13.37
N LEU A 166 -3.90 -0.58 -14.33
CA LEU A 166 -2.49 -0.94 -14.22
C LEU A 166 -1.77 0.12 -13.39
N THR A 167 -0.93 -0.29 -12.48
CA THR A 167 -0.10 0.61 -11.66
C THR A 167 1.38 0.24 -11.79
N LEU A 168 2.24 1.25 -11.81
CA LEU A 168 3.69 1.11 -11.90
C LEU A 168 4.34 1.96 -10.81
N THR A 169 5.16 1.34 -9.95
CA THR A 169 5.80 2.01 -8.81
C THR A 169 7.28 1.69 -8.72
N ASP A 170 8.11 2.66 -8.38
CA ASP A 170 9.47 2.38 -7.90
C ASP A 170 9.43 1.83 -6.48
N THR A 171 10.10 0.71 -6.24
CA THR A 171 10.00 0.00 -4.95
C THR A 171 10.81 0.64 -3.84
N ALA A 172 11.89 1.35 -4.14
CA ALA A 172 12.73 2.04 -3.17
C ALA A 172 12.06 3.34 -2.68
N SER A 173 11.79 4.28 -3.57
CA SER A 173 11.20 5.58 -3.25
C SER A 173 9.69 5.56 -2.99
N ARG A 174 9.00 4.48 -3.34
CA ARG A 174 7.52 4.40 -3.34
C ARG A 174 6.84 5.32 -4.37
N PHE A 175 7.60 5.90 -5.27
CA PHE A 175 7.08 6.79 -6.29
C PHE A 175 6.13 6.03 -7.22
N LEU A 176 4.91 6.54 -7.39
CA LEU A 176 3.91 6.01 -8.31
C LEU A 176 4.20 6.58 -9.71
N ILE A 177 4.88 5.79 -10.53
CA ILE A 177 5.35 6.19 -11.86
C ILE A 177 4.16 6.41 -12.79
N ASP A 178 3.22 5.46 -12.81
CA ASP A 178 2.00 5.59 -13.62
C ASP A 178 0.82 4.81 -13.02
N THR A 179 -0.38 5.24 -13.43
CA THR A 179 -1.65 4.56 -13.15
C THR A 179 -2.57 4.71 -14.34
N ARG A 180 -2.80 3.65 -15.11
CA ARG A 180 -3.55 3.69 -16.36
C ARG A 180 -4.68 2.67 -16.40
N ILE A 181 -5.82 3.11 -16.93
CA ILE A 181 -6.94 2.21 -17.26
C ILE A 181 -6.65 1.61 -18.63
N ILE A 182 -6.33 0.33 -18.67
CA ILE A 182 -6.10 -0.42 -19.92
C ILE A 182 -6.71 -1.80 -19.82
N ALA A 183 -6.96 -2.43 -20.97
CA ALA A 183 -7.23 -3.86 -21.00
C ALA A 183 -5.99 -4.65 -20.55
N PRO A 184 -6.15 -5.75 -19.79
CA PRO A 184 -5.02 -6.56 -19.30
C PRO A 184 -4.44 -7.44 -20.44
N THR A 185 -3.93 -6.80 -21.49
CA THR A 185 -3.27 -7.41 -22.64
C THR A 185 -1.78 -7.09 -22.64
N GLN A 186 -0.97 -7.90 -23.33
CA GLN A 186 0.47 -7.65 -23.43
C GLN A 186 0.77 -6.35 -24.16
N GLU A 187 0.01 -6.05 -25.20
CA GLU A 187 0.16 -4.84 -26.02
C GLU A 187 -0.17 -3.59 -25.17
N GLY A 188 -1.26 -3.63 -24.42
CA GLY A 188 -1.66 -2.52 -23.55
C GLY A 188 -0.61 -2.23 -22.47
N VAL A 189 -0.12 -3.28 -21.80
CA VAL A 189 0.93 -3.14 -20.78
C VAL A 189 2.23 -2.63 -21.42
N ARG A 190 2.63 -3.16 -22.59
CA ARG A 190 3.82 -2.72 -23.31
C ARG A 190 3.76 -1.23 -23.64
N ALA A 191 2.64 -0.74 -24.15
CA ALA A 191 2.47 0.67 -24.49
C ALA A 191 2.65 1.59 -23.27
N VAL A 192 2.07 1.23 -22.13
CA VAL A 192 2.22 1.99 -20.86
C VAL A 192 3.66 1.97 -20.37
N LEU A 193 4.31 0.81 -20.37
CA LEU A 193 5.70 0.68 -19.94
C LEU A 193 6.64 1.43 -20.86
N GLU A 194 6.44 1.35 -22.19
CA GLU A 194 7.27 2.09 -23.14
C GLU A 194 7.16 3.60 -22.94
N GLN A 195 5.96 4.11 -22.70
CA GLN A 195 5.76 5.52 -22.37
C GLN A 195 6.51 5.90 -21.07
N ALA A 196 6.43 5.05 -20.05
CA ALA A 196 7.15 5.26 -18.77
C ALA A 196 8.67 5.21 -18.97
N PHE A 197 9.17 4.27 -19.78
CA PHE A 197 10.61 4.15 -20.09
C PHE A 197 11.15 5.36 -20.85
N ARG A 198 10.38 5.88 -21.81
CA ARG A 198 10.77 7.11 -22.54
C ARG A 198 10.78 8.34 -21.64
N ALA A 199 9.84 8.42 -20.69
CA ALA A 199 9.74 9.56 -19.79
C ALA A 199 10.77 9.53 -18.66
N TYR A 200 11.11 8.34 -18.15
CA TYR A 200 11.83 8.19 -16.88
C TYR A 200 13.05 7.27 -16.94
N GLY A 201 13.36 6.70 -18.11
CA GLY A 201 14.45 5.74 -18.28
C GLY A 201 14.08 4.33 -17.82
N LEU A 202 15.05 3.40 -17.93
CA LEU A 202 14.87 1.98 -17.67
C LEU A 202 15.23 1.61 -16.23
N PRO A 203 14.42 0.77 -15.55
CA PRO A 203 14.82 0.15 -14.28
C PRO A 203 15.77 -1.03 -14.52
N ASP A 204 16.43 -1.51 -13.46
CA ASP A 204 17.24 -2.73 -13.54
C ASP A 204 16.37 -4.00 -13.55
N ALA A 205 15.24 -3.97 -12.87
CA ALA A 205 14.31 -5.09 -12.82
C ALA A 205 12.85 -4.62 -12.79
N ILE A 206 11.95 -5.49 -13.27
CA ILE A 206 10.50 -5.31 -13.12
C ILE A 206 9.93 -6.51 -12.37
N ARG A 207 9.26 -6.22 -11.24
CA ARG A 207 8.53 -7.22 -10.47
C ARG A 207 7.05 -7.20 -10.82
N SER A 208 6.50 -8.38 -11.12
CA SER A 208 5.08 -8.60 -11.39
C SER A 208 4.57 -9.86 -10.71
N ASP A 209 3.27 -10.08 -10.76
CA ASP A 209 2.70 -11.39 -10.47
C ASP A 209 3.00 -12.40 -11.59
N ASN A 210 2.62 -13.67 -11.37
CA ASN A 210 2.74 -14.74 -12.38
C ASN A 210 1.52 -14.84 -13.29
N GLY A 211 0.55 -13.97 -13.13
CA GLY A 211 -0.68 -13.95 -13.94
C GLY A 211 -0.48 -13.34 -15.32
N ALA A 212 -1.41 -13.65 -16.23
CA ALA A 212 -1.47 -12.95 -17.50
C ALA A 212 -1.75 -11.45 -17.27
N PRO A 213 -1.11 -10.53 -18.00
CA PRO A 213 -0.26 -10.75 -19.17
C PRO A 213 1.24 -10.87 -18.87
N PHE A 214 1.66 -10.82 -17.59
CA PHE A 214 3.07 -10.75 -17.20
C PHE A 214 3.77 -12.10 -17.26
N GLY A 215 3.15 -13.13 -16.65
CA GLY A 215 3.68 -14.48 -16.62
C GLY A 215 3.20 -15.33 -17.79
N SER A 216 3.90 -16.44 -18.03
CA SER A 216 3.53 -17.45 -19.01
C SER A 216 3.82 -18.85 -18.49
N THR A 217 2.97 -19.81 -18.84
CA THR A 217 3.21 -21.23 -18.67
C THR A 217 4.03 -21.82 -19.82
N GLY A 218 4.31 -21.05 -20.86
CA GLY A 218 5.07 -21.44 -22.04
C GLY A 218 6.53 -21.79 -21.76
N GLY A 219 7.27 -22.16 -22.81
CA GLY A 219 8.71 -22.51 -22.77
C GLY A 219 9.55 -21.43 -22.09
N GLY A 220 10.47 -21.82 -21.19
CA GLY A 220 11.31 -20.88 -20.42
C GLY A 220 10.59 -20.05 -19.35
N GLY A 221 9.25 -20.19 -19.19
CA GLY A 221 8.46 -19.38 -18.23
C GLY A 221 8.38 -17.90 -18.62
N LEU A 222 8.82 -17.53 -19.82
CA LEU A 222 8.87 -16.17 -20.31
C LEU A 222 7.58 -15.82 -21.07
N SER A 223 7.02 -14.65 -20.79
CA SER A 223 6.04 -13.98 -21.66
C SER A 223 6.77 -13.14 -22.71
N ARG A 224 6.08 -12.70 -23.78
CA ARG A 224 6.65 -11.75 -24.75
C ARG A 224 7.05 -10.43 -24.10
N LEU A 225 6.38 -10.01 -23.02
CA LEU A 225 6.79 -8.86 -22.22
C LEU A 225 8.13 -9.10 -21.55
N ALA A 226 8.34 -10.28 -20.94
CA ALA A 226 9.59 -10.63 -20.29
C ALA A 226 10.75 -10.73 -21.29
N VAL A 227 10.50 -11.26 -22.50
CA VAL A 227 11.48 -11.26 -23.58
C VAL A 227 11.88 -9.85 -23.97
N TRP A 228 10.91 -8.95 -24.13
CA TRP A 228 11.16 -7.54 -24.42
C TRP A 228 11.95 -6.84 -23.29
N TRP A 229 11.63 -7.11 -22.02
CA TRP A 229 12.38 -6.58 -20.89
C TRP A 229 13.84 -7.04 -20.90
N LEU A 230 14.08 -8.33 -21.12
CA LEU A 230 15.44 -8.86 -21.24
C LEU A 230 16.24 -8.22 -22.37
N ARG A 231 15.59 -7.93 -23.52
CA ARG A 231 16.20 -7.20 -24.63
C ARG A 231 16.60 -5.77 -24.26
N LEU A 232 15.91 -5.16 -23.29
CA LEU A 232 16.22 -3.84 -22.74
C LEU A 232 17.21 -3.91 -21.56
N GLY A 233 17.71 -5.08 -21.21
CA GLY A 233 18.56 -5.29 -20.04
C GLY A 233 17.81 -5.11 -18.73
N ILE A 234 16.50 -5.36 -18.72
CA ILE A 234 15.64 -5.31 -17.53
C ILE A 234 15.35 -6.75 -17.08
N GLU A 235 15.62 -7.07 -15.81
CA GLU A 235 15.36 -8.39 -15.25
C GLU A 235 13.89 -8.61 -14.88
N PRO A 236 13.19 -9.63 -15.46
CA PRO A 236 11.86 -10.02 -15.01
C PRO A 236 11.92 -10.72 -13.66
N ARG A 237 11.23 -10.19 -12.65
CA ARG A 237 11.11 -10.80 -11.31
C ARG A 237 9.66 -11.16 -11.03
N TYR A 238 9.40 -12.43 -10.75
CA TYR A 238 8.06 -12.91 -10.45
C TYR A 238 7.89 -13.14 -8.95
N ILE A 239 6.72 -12.77 -8.43
CA ILE A 239 6.35 -13.06 -7.04
C ILE A 239 6.15 -14.57 -6.90
N PRO A 240 6.78 -15.24 -5.92
CA PRO A 240 6.57 -16.67 -5.72
C PRO A 240 5.09 -16.99 -5.48
N PRO A 241 4.55 -18.08 -6.07
CA PRO A 241 3.18 -18.52 -5.83
C PRO A 241 2.90 -18.69 -4.33
N GLY A 242 1.73 -18.25 -3.86
CA GLY A 242 1.33 -18.34 -2.46
C GLY A 242 2.04 -17.36 -1.51
N SER A 243 2.76 -16.36 -2.03
CA SER A 243 3.52 -15.39 -1.23
C SER A 243 2.99 -13.95 -1.37
N PRO A 244 1.71 -13.67 -1.00
CA PRO A 244 1.11 -12.34 -1.15
C PRO A 244 1.85 -11.26 -0.35
N GLN A 245 2.56 -11.62 0.72
CA GLN A 245 3.36 -10.70 1.53
C GLN A 245 4.44 -9.98 0.71
N HIS A 246 4.94 -10.55 -0.37
CA HIS A 246 5.91 -9.93 -1.27
C HIS A 246 5.31 -8.73 -2.04
N ASN A 247 3.98 -8.68 -2.19
CA ASN A 247 3.27 -7.55 -2.82
C ASN A 247 2.61 -6.58 -1.82
N GLY A 248 2.82 -6.78 -0.52
CA GLY A 248 2.14 -6.03 0.55
C GLY A 248 2.34 -4.50 0.48
N ARG A 249 3.42 -4.04 -0.17
CA ARG A 249 3.67 -2.59 -0.43
C ARG A 249 2.71 -2.07 -1.49
N HIS A 250 2.60 -2.79 -2.59
CA HIS A 250 1.73 -2.49 -3.72
C HIS A 250 0.24 -2.58 -3.33
N GLU A 251 -0.14 -3.63 -2.60
CA GLU A 251 -1.50 -3.79 -2.06
C GLU A 251 -1.92 -2.62 -1.15
N ARG A 252 -0.99 -2.10 -0.33
CA ARG A 252 -1.26 -0.93 0.52
C ARG A 252 -1.51 0.32 -0.31
N MET A 253 -0.75 0.53 -1.39
CA MET A 253 -0.97 1.61 -2.34
C MET A 253 -2.33 1.43 -3.04
N HIS A 254 -2.63 0.24 -3.56
CA HIS A 254 -3.91 -0.09 -4.18
C HIS A 254 -5.12 0.15 -3.27
N ARG A 255 -5.00 -0.19 -1.98
CA ARG A 255 -6.06 0.10 -1.00
C ARG A 255 -6.32 1.60 -0.87
N THR A 256 -5.26 2.40 -0.89
CA THR A 256 -5.37 3.86 -0.85
C THR A 256 -5.98 4.41 -2.14
N LEU A 257 -5.48 3.96 -3.30
CA LEU A 257 -6.01 4.32 -4.62
C LEU A 257 -7.52 4.05 -4.70
N LYS A 258 -7.95 2.83 -4.33
CA LYS A 258 -9.36 2.46 -4.33
C LYS A 258 -10.22 3.34 -3.42
N ALA A 259 -9.72 3.64 -2.23
CA ALA A 259 -10.46 4.45 -1.25
C ALA A 259 -10.63 5.91 -1.72
N GLU A 260 -9.63 6.48 -2.40
CA GLU A 260 -9.63 7.88 -2.80
C GLU A 260 -10.26 8.12 -4.19
N THR A 261 -10.28 7.10 -5.08
CA THR A 261 -10.67 7.33 -6.49
C THR A 261 -11.84 6.50 -6.98
N SER A 262 -12.10 5.32 -6.36
CA SER A 262 -13.08 4.36 -6.89
C SER A 262 -14.32 4.22 -6.01
N LYS A 263 -14.45 5.01 -4.93
CA LYS A 263 -15.60 5.00 -4.02
C LYS A 263 -16.05 6.42 -3.68
N PRO A 264 -17.00 6.98 -4.44
CA PRO A 264 -17.69 6.42 -5.59
C PRO A 264 -16.83 6.43 -6.85
N ALA A 265 -17.09 5.51 -7.79
CA ALA A 265 -16.47 5.52 -9.11
C ALA A 265 -16.93 6.75 -9.92
N ALA A 266 -16.12 7.16 -10.90
CA ALA A 266 -16.42 8.24 -11.80
C ALA A 266 -17.59 7.92 -12.75
N SER A 267 -18.07 8.92 -13.51
CA SER A 267 -19.14 8.76 -14.51
C SER A 267 -18.71 7.82 -15.63
N ASP A 268 -17.49 7.97 -16.11
CA ASP A 268 -16.89 7.25 -17.22
C ASP A 268 -15.39 7.01 -17.02
N ALA A 269 -14.78 6.33 -17.97
CA ALA A 269 -13.36 5.97 -17.92
C ALA A 269 -12.43 7.19 -18.05
N CYS A 270 -12.83 8.24 -18.77
CA CYS A 270 -12.03 9.46 -18.93
C CYS A 270 -11.92 10.24 -17.62
N GLU A 271 -13.08 10.49 -16.97
CA GLU A 271 -13.12 11.10 -15.64
C GLU A 271 -12.37 10.25 -14.61
N GLN A 272 -12.52 8.91 -14.70
CA GLN A 272 -11.82 8.00 -13.78
C GLN A 272 -10.30 8.08 -13.97
N GLN A 273 -9.81 8.19 -15.20
CA GLN A 273 -8.39 8.39 -15.47
C GLN A 273 -7.89 9.73 -14.91
N ALA A 274 -8.64 10.81 -15.11
CA ALA A 274 -8.29 12.11 -14.53
C ALA A 274 -8.19 12.08 -13.00
N ARG A 275 -9.07 11.31 -12.34
CA ARG A 275 -8.98 11.05 -10.88
C ARG A 275 -7.72 10.27 -10.51
N PHE A 276 -7.30 9.31 -11.32
CA PHE A 276 -6.04 8.59 -11.10
C PHE A 276 -4.82 9.47 -11.30
N ASP A 277 -4.83 10.34 -12.31
CA ASP A 277 -3.74 11.29 -12.54
C ASP A 277 -3.60 12.28 -11.38
N THR A 278 -4.73 12.80 -10.87
CA THR A 278 -4.76 13.64 -9.66
C THR A 278 -4.27 12.87 -8.42
N PHE A 279 -4.70 11.61 -8.27
CA PHE A 279 -4.23 10.77 -7.17
C PHE A 279 -2.73 10.54 -7.25
N ARG A 280 -2.18 10.22 -8.44
CA ARG A 280 -0.75 10.01 -8.67
C ARG A 280 0.07 11.22 -8.24
N GLN A 281 -0.35 12.42 -8.65
CA GLN A 281 0.31 13.65 -8.25
C GLN A 281 0.30 13.83 -6.72
N ARG A 282 -0.88 13.75 -6.09
CA ARG A 282 -1.01 13.87 -4.63
C ARG A 282 -0.24 12.79 -3.86
N TYR A 283 -0.26 11.56 -4.37
CA TYR A 283 0.46 10.45 -3.76
C TYR A 283 1.96 10.70 -3.72
N ASN A 284 2.51 11.24 -4.81
CA ASN A 284 3.93 11.50 -4.96
C ASN A 284 4.39 12.79 -4.25
N GLU A 285 3.63 13.87 -4.36
CA GLU A 285 4.06 15.21 -3.93
C GLU A 285 3.53 15.64 -2.56
N GLU A 286 2.35 15.13 -2.17
CA GLU A 286 1.68 15.63 -0.98
C GLU A 286 1.57 14.61 0.16
N ARG A 287 1.63 13.29 -0.16
CA ARG A 287 1.40 12.24 0.82
C ARG A 287 2.66 11.86 1.58
N PRO A 288 2.75 12.07 2.92
CA PRO A 288 3.86 11.58 3.72
C PRO A 288 3.84 10.05 3.84
N HIS A 289 5.01 9.42 3.74
CA HIS A 289 5.17 7.97 3.86
C HIS A 289 5.98 7.61 5.10
N GLU A 290 5.44 6.75 5.97
CA GLU A 290 6.10 6.33 7.21
C GLU A 290 7.44 5.63 6.92
N ALA A 291 7.50 4.82 5.86
CA ALA A 291 8.71 4.14 5.44
C ALA A 291 9.80 5.06 4.87
N LEU A 292 9.45 6.32 4.57
CA LEU A 292 10.36 7.36 4.10
C LEU A 292 10.55 8.46 5.17
N GLY A 293 10.42 8.11 6.45
CA GLY A 293 10.55 9.11 7.52
C GLY A 293 9.47 10.20 7.50
N GLN A 294 8.29 9.92 6.97
CA GLN A 294 7.18 10.89 6.79
C GLN A 294 7.45 11.97 5.74
N THR A 295 8.37 11.74 4.81
CA THR A 295 8.56 12.57 3.62
C THR A 295 7.74 12.04 2.45
N THR A 296 7.72 12.77 1.33
CA THR A 296 6.95 12.41 0.13
C THR A 296 7.79 11.56 -0.82
N PRO A 297 7.20 10.66 -1.63
CA PRO A 297 7.94 9.89 -2.64
C PRO A 297 8.74 10.75 -3.61
N ALA A 298 8.17 11.86 -4.06
CA ALA A 298 8.83 12.77 -5.01
C ALA A 298 10.13 13.37 -4.46
N SER A 299 10.27 13.54 -3.13
CA SER A 299 11.51 14.05 -2.53
C SER A 299 12.67 13.05 -2.53
N HIS A 300 12.38 11.76 -2.84
CA HIS A 300 13.38 10.69 -2.87
C HIS A 300 13.63 10.14 -4.27
N TRP A 301 12.78 10.45 -5.23
CA TRP A 301 12.81 9.83 -6.54
C TRP A 301 13.42 10.75 -7.60
N GLN A 302 14.12 10.13 -8.54
CA GLN A 302 14.63 10.79 -9.75
C GLN A 302 14.62 9.79 -10.93
N PRO A 303 14.55 10.26 -12.18
CA PRO A 303 14.61 9.40 -13.35
C PRO A 303 15.86 8.52 -13.38
N SER A 304 15.77 7.38 -14.05
CA SER A 304 16.90 6.49 -14.27
C SER A 304 17.93 7.11 -15.23
N GLY A 305 19.20 6.89 -14.94
CA GLY A 305 20.28 7.25 -15.86
C GLY A 305 20.39 6.35 -17.09
N ARG A 306 19.57 5.30 -17.23
CA ARG A 306 19.52 4.39 -18.37
C ARG A 306 18.39 4.82 -19.33
N PRO A 307 18.66 5.54 -20.42
CA PRO A 307 17.61 6.00 -21.34
C PRO A 307 16.99 4.83 -22.11
N TYR A 308 15.73 5.01 -22.54
CA TYR A 308 15.11 4.07 -23.48
C TYR A 308 15.78 4.20 -24.83
N PRO A 309 16.31 3.10 -25.44
CA PRO A 309 17.05 3.16 -26.67
C PRO A 309 16.14 3.38 -27.89
N ASP A 310 16.60 4.15 -28.86
CA ASP A 310 15.89 4.31 -30.14
C ASP A 310 15.81 3.01 -30.93
N ARG A 311 16.82 2.17 -30.79
CA ARG A 311 16.91 0.84 -31.40
C ARG A 311 17.33 -0.19 -30.35
N ILE A 312 16.56 -1.26 -30.23
CA ILE A 312 16.90 -2.39 -29.38
C ILE A 312 17.89 -3.27 -30.13
N GLU A 313 19.12 -3.36 -29.65
CA GLU A 313 20.19 -4.14 -30.26
C GLU A 313 19.94 -5.64 -30.14
N GLU A 314 20.50 -6.45 -31.05
CA GLU A 314 20.46 -7.90 -30.92
C GLU A 314 21.29 -8.34 -29.69
N PRO A 315 20.89 -9.42 -29.00
CA PRO A 315 21.63 -9.91 -27.85
C PRO A 315 23.06 -10.31 -28.25
N TRP A 316 24.02 -9.87 -27.46
CA TRP A 316 25.40 -10.31 -27.61
C TRP A 316 25.66 -11.58 -26.80
N TYR A 317 26.50 -12.45 -27.33
CA TYR A 317 26.91 -13.71 -26.70
C TYR A 317 28.40 -13.91 -26.83
N ASP A 318 29.00 -14.59 -25.83
CA ASP A 318 30.42 -14.97 -25.86
C ASP A 318 30.75 -15.91 -27.02
N ALA A 319 32.03 -16.00 -27.41
CA ALA A 319 32.49 -16.76 -28.56
C ALA A 319 32.25 -18.29 -28.48
N ASP A 320 32.02 -18.81 -27.27
CA ASP A 320 31.71 -20.21 -27.00
C ASP A 320 30.24 -20.56 -27.27
N HIS A 321 29.40 -19.55 -27.50
CA HIS A 321 27.99 -19.76 -27.81
C HIS A 321 27.73 -19.90 -29.31
N GLN A 322 27.05 -20.95 -29.70
CA GLN A 322 26.50 -21.10 -31.03
C GLN A 322 25.12 -20.43 -31.12
N LEU A 323 24.96 -19.49 -32.05
CA LEU A 323 23.72 -18.75 -32.21
C LEU A 323 22.69 -19.51 -33.02
N ARG A 324 21.44 -19.54 -32.55
CA ARG A 324 20.31 -20.10 -33.28
C ARG A 324 19.11 -19.15 -33.17
N ARG A 325 18.44 -18.92 -34.31
CA ARG A 325 17.18 -18.15 -34.36
C ARG A 325 16.00 -19.07 -34.07
N VAL A 326 15.12 -18.64 -33.16
CA VAL A 326 13.89 -19.36 -32.84
C VAL A 326 12.89 -19.18 -33.98
N ARG A 327 12.41 -20.29 -34.54
CA ARG A 327 11.50 -20.36 -35.69
C ARG A 327 10.05 -20.07 -35.29
N SER A 328 9.16 -20.01 -36.30
CA SER A 328 7.74 -19.67 -36.15
C SER A 328 6.93 -20.57 -35.22
N GLN A 329 7.43 -21.77 -34.93
CA GLN A 329 6.80 -22.71 -33.97
C GLN A 329 7.48 -22.73 -32.58
N GLY A 330 8.36 -21.78 -32.30
CA GLY A 330 9.09 -21.73 -31.03
C GLY A 330 10.24 -22.70 -30.91
N GLU A 331 10.72 -23.24 -32.04
CA GLU A 331 11.77 -24.27 -32.13
C GLU A 331 13.07 -23.69 -32.70
N ILE A 332 14.17 -24.30 -32.35
CA ILE A 332 15.47 -24.12 -32.97
C ILE A 332 15.90 -25.39 -33.69
N LYS A 333 16.68 -25.27 -34.78
CA LYS A 333 17.36 -26.40 -35.38
C LYS A 333 18.71 -26.62 -34.69
N TRP A 334 18.86 -27.73 -33.99
CA TRP A 334 20.07 -28.08 -33.24
C TRP A 334 20.59 -29.46 -33.67
N ARG A 335 21.80 -29.51 -34.21
CA ARG A 335 22.45 -30.77 -34.69
C ARG A 335 21.55 -31.63 -35.57
N GLY A 336 20.69 -31.04 -36.40
CA GLY A 336 19.77 -31.73 -37.30
C GLY A 336 18.34 -31.83 -36.77
N GLU A 337 18.14 -31.82 -35.48
CA GLU A 337 16.85 -32.00 -34.80
C GLU A 337 16.16 -30.65 -34.53
N LEU A 338 14.80 -30.69 -34.38
CA LEU A 338 13.99 -29.52 -33.98
C LEU A 338 13.73 -29.61 -32.48
N VAL A 339 14.24 -28.62 -31.76
CA VAL A 339 14.10 -28.52 -30.32
C VAL A 339 13.19 -27.36 -29.95
N PHE A 340 12.07 -27.63 -29.28
CA PHE A 340 11.13 -26.59 -28.83
C PHE A 340 11.69 -25.84 -27.62
N ILE A 341 11.88 -24.54 -27.75
CA ILE A 341 12.40 -23.66 -26.70
C ILE A 341 11.27 -22.82 -26.09
N GLY A 342 10.39 -22.23 -26.92
CA GLY A 342 9.25 -21.47 -26.45
C GLY A 342 8.73 -20.45 -27.46
N GLU A 343 7.40 -20.30 -27.50
CA GLU A 343 6.72 -19.39 -28.43
C GLU A 343 7.02 -17.91 -28.17
N ALA A 344 7.27 -17.53 -26.91
CA ALA A 344 7.58 -16.15 -26.56
C ALA A 344 8.89 -15.66 -27.19
N LEU A 345 9.78 -16.57 -27.58
CA LEU A 345 11.08 -16.30 -28.18
C LEU A 345 11.06 -16.34 -29.70
N ILE A 346 9.92 -16.54 -30.34
CA ILE A 346 9.82 -16.59 -31.82
C ILE A 346 10.45 -15.33 -32.42
N GLY A 347 11.39 -15.54 -33.37
CA GLY A 347 12.14 -14.49 -34.03
C GLY A 347 13.39 -14.02 -33.28
N GLU A 348 13.56 -14.38 -32.02
CA GLU A 348 14.73 -14.03 -31.22
C GLU A 348 15.93 -14.97 -31.48
N GLN A 349 17.11 -14.47 -31.18
CA GLN A 349 18.35 -15.23 -31.24
C GLN A 349 18.71 -15.74 -29.84
N VAL A 350 18.99 -17.04 -29.70
CA VAL A 350 19.48 -17.66 -28.47
C VAL A 350 20.90 -18.16 -28.65
N GLY A 351 21.69 -18.10 -27.59
CA GLY A 351 23.03 -18.66 -27.51
C GLY A 351 22.99 -20.04 -26.91
N ILE A 352 23.76 -20.98 -27.46
CA ILE A 352 23.88 -22.36 -26.97
C ILE A 352 25.35 -22.66 -26.74
N ALA A 353 25.69 -23.01 -25.49
CA ALA A 353 27.05 -23.41 -25.11
C ALA A 353 27.07 -24.86 -24.57
N GLU A 354 28.16 -25.56 -24.78
CA GLU A 354 28.35 -26.93 -24.26
C GLU A 354 28.78 -26.88 -22.79
N LEU A 355 28.17 -27.75 -21.98
CA LEU A 355 28.53 -27.96 -20.58
C LEU A 355 29.52 -29.09 -20.44
N GLU A 356 30.24 -29.16 -19.33
CA GLU A 356 31.25 -30.23 -19.05
C GLU A 356 30.67 -31.67 -19.12
N ASN A 357 29.38 -31.82 -18.88
CA ASN A 357 28.68 -33.11 -18.98
C ASN A 357 28.20 -33.49 -20.39
N GLY A 358 28.49 -32.63 -21.40
CA GLY A 358 28.10 -32.84 -22.79
C GLY A 358 26.68 -32.38 -23.12
N ASP A 359 25.89 -31.88 -22.15
CA ASP A 359 24.64 -31.21 -22.41
C ASP A 359 24.87 -29.77 -22.91
N HIS A 360 23.83 -29.10 -23.39
CA HIS A 360 23.96 -27.76 -23.99
C HIS A 360 23.02 -26.76 -23.29
N ILE A 361 23.62 -25.78 -22.63
CA ILE A 361 22.83 -24.68 -22.01
C ILE A 361 22.29 -23.75 -23.10
N VAL A 362 21.03 -23.38 -22.96
CA VAL A 362 20.37 -22.40 -23.83
C VAL A 362 20.21 -21.11 -23.07
N ARG A 363 20.78 -20.04 -23.58
CA ARG A 363 20.76 -18.69 -22.99
C ARG A 363 20.03 -17.70 -23.89
N PHE A 364 19.26 -16.82 -23.29
CA PHE A 364 18.68 -15.65 -23.95
C PHE A 364 19.08 -14.36 -23.20
N CYS A 365 19.75 -13.47 -23.88
CA CYS A 365 20.42 -12.32 -23.26
C CYS A 365 21.28 -12.77 -22.05
N THR A 366 20.98 -12.29 -20.87
CA THR A 366 21.69 -12.63 -19.63
C THR A 366 21.08 -13.84 -18.87
N ARG A 367 20.02 -14.45 -19.41
CA ARG A 367 19.25 -15.47 -18.69
C ARG A 367 19.39 -16.85 -19.29
N ASP A 368 19.80 -17.80 -18.45
CA ASP A 368 19.78 -19.21 -18.80
C ASP A 368 18.36 -19.75 -18.75
N LEU A 369 17.91 -20.34 -19.88
CA LEU A 369 16.54 -20.84 -20.05
C LEU A 369 16.37 -22.27 -19.62
N GLY A 370 17.40 -23.09 -19.86
CA GLY A 370 17.39 -24.53 -19.63
C GLY A 370 18.55 -25.21 -20.34
N VAL A 371 18.49 -26.52 -20.42
CA VAL A 371 19.52 -27.38 -21.00
C VAL A 371 18.90 -28.29 -22.06
N ILE A 372 19.56 -28.45 -23.20
CA ILE A 372 19.27 -29.50 -24.18
C ILE A 372 20.11 -30.71 -23.84
N ASP A 373 19.45 -31.81 -23.51
CA ASP A 373 20.11 -33.09 -23.19
C ASP A 373 20.61 -33.84 -24.42
N HIS A 374 21.25 -34.94 -24.20
CA HIS A 374 21.77 -35.84 -25.26
C HIS A 374 20.66 -36.48 -26.13
N ARG A 375 19.37 -36.39 -25.70
CA ARG A 375 18.19 -36.87 -26.46
C ARG A 375 17.49 -35.74 -27.19
N PHE A 376 18.10 -34.54 -27.25
CA PHE A 376 17.54 -33.34 -27.83
C PHE A 376 16.26 -32.86 -27.15
N CYS A 377 16.05 -33.21 -25.87
CA CYS A 377 14.96 -32.72 -25.04
C CYS A 377 15.39 -31.43 -24.34
N PHE A 378 14.56 -30.37 -24.44
CA PHE A 378 14.80 -29.15 -23.70
C PHE A 378 14.25 -29.24 -22.28
N LEU A 379 15.17 -29.32 -21.32
CA LEU A 379 14.88 -29.31 -19.89
C LEU A 379 14.96 -27.91 -19.33
N ARG A 380 13.81 -27.36 -18.99
CA ARG A 380 13.66 -26.01 -18.48
C ARG A 380 14.23 -25.86 -17.08
N PHE A 381 14.96 -24.78 -16.81
CA PHE A 381 15.23 -24.41 -15.41
C PHE A 381 13.93 -23.97 -14.75
N ALA A 382 13.65 -24.52 -13.58
CA ALA A 382 12.57 -24.00 -12.75
C ALA A 382 12.87 -22.54 -12.40
N PRO A 383 11.87 -21.65 -12.37
CA PRO A 383 12.09 -20.32 -11.82
C PRO A 383 12.74 -20.47 -10.44
N PRO A 384 13.70 -19.60 -10.06
CA PRO A 384 14.41 -19.74 -8.80
C PRO A 384 13.39 -19.81 -7.67
N ARG A 385 13.21 -21.00 -7.10
CA ARG A 385 12.48 -21.15 -5.85
C ARG A 385 13.27 -20.35 -4.84
N ALA A 386 12.62 -19.41 -4.13
CA ALA A 386 13.23 -18.81 -2.97
C ALA A 386 13.83 -19.95 -2.14
N ARG A 387 15.15 -20.00 -2.03
CA ARG A 387 15.81 -20.99 -1.19
C ARG A 387 15.28 -20.77 0.21
N LEU A 388 14.40 -21.67 0.67
CA LEU A 388 14.14 -21.82 2.09
C LEU A 388 15.53 -22.06 2.69
N ARG A 389 16.04 -21.12 3.49
CA ARG A 389 17.22 -21.37 4.31
C ARG A 389 16.94 -22.68 5.04
N ALA A 390 17.82 -23.67 4.86
CA ALA A 390 17.81 -24.87 5.68
C ALA A 390 17.73 -24.41 7.14
N ALA A 391 16.82 -25.01 7.90
CA ALA A 391 16.74 -24.77 9.33
C ALA A 391 18.14 -24.96 9.92
N PRO A 392 18.61 -24.11 10.84
CA PRO A 392 19.88 -24.31 11.50
C PRO A 392 19.84 -25.69 12.15
N GLU A 393 20.87 -26.49 11.87
CA GLU A 393 21.05 -27.77 12.54
C GLU A 393 20.99 -27.55 14.06
N PRO A 394 20.27 -28.42 14.80
CA PRO A 394 20.22 -28.31 16.25
C PRO A 394 21.66 -28.42 16.79
N ALA A 395 22.07 -27.42 17.56
CA ALA A 395 23.36 -27.43 18.23
C ALA A 395 23.49 -28.74 19.03
N VAL A 396 24.46 -29.58 18.67
CA VAL A 396 24.84 -30.74 19.45
C VAL A 396 25.35 -30.23 20.78
N THR A 397 24.56 -30.39 21.81
CA THR A 397 24.94 -30.10 23.20
C THR A 397 26.01 -31.16 23.56
N ALA A 398 27.28 -30.79 23.54
CA ALA A 398 28.34 -31.60 24.13
C ALA A 398 28.11 -31.63 25.64
N GLN A 399 27.71 -32.78 26.15
CA GLN A 399 27.80 -33.12 27.57
C GLN A 399 29.28 -33.34 27.93
N HIS A 400 29.78 -32.53 28.82
CA HIS A 400 30.89 -32.87 29.75
C HIS A 400 30.53 -32.41 31.13
#